data_a237be399845e889faaf94bf40044bfc
#
_entry.id   a237be399845e889faaf94bf40044bfc
#
_cell.length_a   1.000
_cell.length_b   1.000
_cell.length_c   1.000
_cell.angle_alpha   90.00
_cell.angle_beta   90.00
_cell.angle_gamma   90.00
#
_symmetry.space_group_name_H-M   'P 1'
#
loop_
_entity.id
_entity.type
_entity.pdbx_description
1 polymer ?
#
loop_
_entity_poly.entity_id
_entity_poly.type
_entity_poly.pdbx_seq_one_letter_code
_entity_poly.pdbx_strand_id
1 'polypeptide(L)'
;DADVALDVVRSFTGRIRERALGTEVSQALNPAQQVVKIVNEELTAVLGAGVDRPLNFAKNPPTVIMLAGLQGAGKTTLAGKLGYWLKDSGHTPLLVAADLQRPNAVTQLQVVGERAGVPVYAPEKGVQSDGGEAVASPGLTTGDPVKVARDAVALAKQKLYDTVIIDTAGRLGVDEELMKQARDIRDAVQPNEILFVIDAMIGQDAVQTAKAFDEGVDFTGVVLSKLDGDARGGAALSVASVTGKPILFASTGEGLKDFEVFHPDRMASRILDMGDILTLIEQAQKQFDEEDRKSVV
;
A
#
# COMPACT_ATOMS: atom_id res chain seq x y z
N ASP A 1 -12.10 -9.01 -16.91
CA ASP A 1 -11.24 -8.05 -17.62
C ASP A 1 -10.30 -7.23 -16.69
N ALA A 2 -10.57 -7.18 -15.38
CA ALA A 2 -9.74 -6.46 -14.40
C ALA A 2 -8.74 -7.37 -13.67
N ASP A 3 -8.55 -8.58 -14.12
CA ASP A 3 -7.64 -9.59 -13.54
C ASP A 3 -7.80 -9.77 -12.01
N VAL A 4 -9.05 -9.94 -11.59
CA VAL A 4 -9.42 -10.17 -10.19
C VAL A 4 -9.49 -11.67 -9.91
N ALA A 5 -9.00 -12.10 -8.75
CA ALA A 5 -9.06 -13.49 -8.32
C ALA A 5 -10.51 -14.02 -8.26
N LEU A 6 -10.74 -15.24 -8.77
CA LEU A 6 -12.09 -15.80 -8.98
C LEU A 6 -12.91 -15.88 -7.67
N ASP A 7 -12.27 -16.25 -6.56
CA ASP A 7 -12.94 -16.34 -5.25
C ASP A 7 -13.41 -14.96 -4.76
N VAL A 8 -12.61 -13.92 -5.03
CA VAL A 8 -12.96 -12.54 -4.75
C VAL A 8 -14.16 -12.10 -5.58
N VAL A 9 -14.17 -12.44 -6.89
CA VAL A 9 -15.30 -12.16 -7.77
C VAL A 9 -16.59 -12.83 -7.29
N ARG A 10 -16.53 -14.10 -6.92
CA ARG A 10 -17.69 -14.86 -6.42
C ARG A 10 -18.25 -14.26 -5.13
N SER A 11 -17.40 -13.98 -4.16
CA SER A 11 -17.81 -13.38 -2.89
C SER A 11 -18.41 -11.99 -3.10
N PHE A 12 -17.79 -11.19 -3.93
CA PHE A 12 -18.23 -9.84 -4.27
C PHE A 12 -19.59 -9.83 -4.98
N THR A 13 -19.76 -10.66 -6.02
CA THR A 13 -21.03 -10.77 -6.75
C THR A 13 -22.15 -11.32 -5.89
N GLY A 14 -21.84 -12.23 -4.94
CA GLY A 14 -22.79 -12.72 -3.95
C GLY A 14 -23.36 -11.60 -3.09
N ARG A 15 -22.52 -10.74 -2.53
CA ARG A 15 -22.94 -9.58 -1.72
C ARG A 15 -23.78 -8.58 -2.53
N ILE A 16 -23.38 -8.29 -3.77
CA ILE A 16 -24.16 -7.42 -4.65
C ILE A 16 -25.56 -7.99 -4.89
N ARG A 17 -25.64 -9.29 -5.16
CA ARG A 17 -26.93 -9.97 -5.39
C ARG A 17 -27.84 -9.88 -4.16
N GLU A 18 -27.33 -10.14 -2.98
CA GLU A 18 -28.08 -10.04 -1.73
C GLU A 18 -28.61 -8.62 -1.50
N ARG A 19 -27.79 -7.60 -1.72
CA ARG A 19 -28.19 -6.19 -1.61
C ARG A 19 -29.20 -5.78 -2.66
N ALA A 20 -29.04 -6.25 -3.91
CA ALA A 20 -29.97 -5.94 -4.99
C ALA A 20 -31.34 -6.60 -4.82
N LEU A 21 -31.40 -7.74 -4.13
CA LEU A 21 -32.66 -8.44 -3.79
C LEU A 21 -33.29 -7.92 -2.49
N GLY A 22 -32.48 -7.41 -1.56
CA GLY A 22 -32.93 -6.75 -0.34
C GLY A 22 -33.37 -5.32 -0.64
N THR A 23 -34.54 -4.95 -0.19
CA THR A 23 -35.30 -3.77 -0.53
C THR A 23 -34.75 -2.42 0.00
N GLU A 24 -33.62 -1.97 -0.46
CA GLU A 24 -33.31 -0.53 -0.42
C GLU A 24 -33.55 0.10 -1.80
N VAL A 25 -34.79 0.09 -2.22
CA VAL A 25 -35.20 0.65 -3.53
C VAL A 25 -35.38 2.14 -3.38
N SER A 26 -34.40 2.92 -3.82
CA SER A 26 -34.62 4.33 -4.07
C SER A 26 -35.62 4.50 -5.23
N GLN A 27 -36.76 5.12 -5.00
CA GLN A 27 -37.76 5.37 -6.05
C GLN A 27 -37.23 6.32 -7.14
N ALA A 28 -36.13 7.02 -6.86
CA ALA A 28 -35.47 7.95 -7.77
C ALA A 28 -34.61 7.30 -8.85
N LEU A 29 -34.21 6.05 -8.67
CA LEU A 29 -33.31 5.34 -9.59
C LEU A 29 -34.01 4.18 -10.28
N ASN A 30 -33.71 3.97 -11.57
CA ASN A 30 -34.13 2.73 -12.24
C ASN A 30 -33.31 1.54 -11.74
N PRO A 31 -33.76 0.27 -11.97
CA PRO A 31 -33.07 -0.91 -11.45
C PRO A 31 -31.60 -1.02 -11.86
N ALA A 32 -31.26 -0.60 -13.07
CA ALA A 32 -29.88 -0.64 -13.55
C ALA A 32 -28.97 0.35 -12.79
N GLN A 33 -29.46 1.57 -12.57
CA GLN A 33 -28.75 2.59 -11.79
C GLN A 33 -28.58 2.17 -10.34
N GLN A 34 -29.55 1.49 -9.75
CA GLN A 34 -29.46 0.95 -8.38
C GLN A 34 -28.37 -0.12 -8.28
N VAL A 35 -28.30 -1.04 -9.24
CA VAL A 35 -27.24 -2.07 -9.26
C VAL A 35 -25.86 -1.41 -9.38
N VAL A 36 -25.69 -0.44 -10.25
CA VAL A 36 -24.43 0.30 -10.42
C VAL A 36 -24.02 0.99 -9.11
N LYS A 37 -24.95 1.64 -8.43
CA LYS A 37 -24.71 2.27 -7.13
C LYS A 37 -24.24 1.25 -6.09
N ILE A 38 -24.94 0.12 -5.97
CA ILE A 38 -24.59 -0.96 -5.04
C ILE A 38 -23.18 -1.49 -5.36
N VAL A 39 -22.85 -1.71 -6.63
CA VAL A 39 -21.54 -2.20 -7.06
C VAL A 39 -20.43 -1.20 -6.66
N ASN A 40 -20.65 0.10 -6.90
CA ASN A 40 -19.68 1.13 -6.52
C ASN A 40 -19.47 1.20 -5.00
N GLU A 41 -20.54 1.12 -4.22
CA GLU A 41 -20.49 1.13 -2.76
C GLU A 41 -19.74 -0.10 -2.21
N GLU A 42 -20.01 -1.28 -2.77
CA GLU A 42 -19.32 -2.52 -2.37
C GLU A 42 -17.82 -2.48 -2.73
N LEU A 43 -17.47 -1.98 -3.93
CA LEU A 43 -16.06 -1.80 -4.32
C LEU A 43 -15.35 -0.85 -3.37
N THR A 44 -15.96 0.30 -3.09
CA THR A 44 -15.40 1.30 -2.18
C THR A 44 -15.20 0.73 -0.78
N ALA A 45 -16.17 -0.02 -0.26
CA ALA A 45 -16.10 -0.64 1.04
C ALA A 45 -14.98 -1.70 1.13
N VAL A 46 -14.82 -2.54 0.12
CA VAL A 46 -13.74 -3.55 0.06
C VAL A 46 -12.38 -2.88 0.00
N LEU A 47 -12.20 -1.90 -0.88
CA LEU A 47 -10.92 -1.21 -1.07
C LEU A 47 -10.49 -0.38 0.14
N GLY A 48 -11.43 0.20 0.86
CA GLY A 48 -11.19 1.00 2.06
C GLY A 48 -11.06 0.20 3.35
N ALA A 49 -11.51 -1.06 3.36
CA ALA A 49 -11.55 -1.92 4.55
C ALA A 49 -12.12 -1.24 5.81
N GLY A 50 -13.00 -0.24 5.64
CA GLY A 50 -13.60 0.54 6.71
C GLY A 50 -12.65 1.45 7.49
N VAL A 51 -11.45 1.70 6.96
CA VAL A 51 -10.42 2.54 7.59
C VAL A 51 -10.31 3.87 6.86
N ASP A 52 -10.45 4.97 7.61
CA ASP A 52 -10.31 6.34 7.11
C ASP A 52 -9.11 7.02 7.78
N ARG A 53 -7.91 6.51 7.46
CA ARG A 53 -6.64 7.10 7.90
C ARG A 53 -5.49 6.73 6.96
N PRO A 54 -4.54 7.64 6.69
CA PRO A 54 -3.35 7.28 5.93
C PRO A 54 -2.35 6.47 6.76
N LEU A 55 -1.99 6.91 7.97
CA LEU A 55 -0.99 6.28 8.84
C LEU A 55 -1.40 6.32 10.30
N ASN A 56 -0.88 5.36 11.06
CA ASN A 56 -0.99 5.32 12.52
C ASN A 56 0.28 5.91 13.15
N PHE A 57 0.25 7.20 13.48
CA PHE A 57 1.37 7.87 14.11
C PHE A 57 1.49 7.50 15.59
N ALA A 58 2.74 7.32 16.05
CA ALA A 58 3.03 7.05 17.44
C ALA A 58 2.66 8.25 18.33
N LYS A 59 2.12 7.98 19.51
CA LYS A 59 1.90 9.03 20.52
C LYS A 59 3.22 9.63 21.00
N ASN A 60 4.23 8.80 21.10
CA ASN A 60 5.60 9.18 21.47
C ASN A 60 6.53 8.90 20.30
N PRO A 61 7.05 9.92 19.61
CA PRO A 61 7.96 9.74 18.48
C PRO A 61 9.22 8.94 18.85
N PRO A 62 9.81 8.24 17.87
CA PRO A 62 9.47 8.23 16.46
C PRO A 62 8.33 7.25 16.12
N THR A 63 7.55 7.59 15.11
CA THR A 63 6.71 6.62 14.42
C THR A 63 7.61 5.71 13.59
N VAL A 64 7.52 4.41 13.77
CA VAL A 64 8.31 3.42 13.03
C VAL A 64 7.45 2.77 11.97
N ILE A 65 7.87 2.90 10.72
CA ILE A 65 7.22 2.33 9.54
C ILE A 65 8.17 1.31 8.91
N MET A 66 7.75 0.08 8.82
CA MET A 66 8.50 -1.00 8.16
C MET A 66 7.89 -1.27 6.79
N LEU A 67 8.70 -1.29 5.74
CA LEU A 67 8.29 -1.70 4.41
C LEU A 67 8.55 -3.18 4.21
N ALA A 68 7.58 -3.92 3.74
CA ALA A 68 7.68 -5.35 3.43
C ALA A 68 7.19 -5.62 2.00
N GLY A 69 7.69 -6.67 1.37
CA GLY A 69 7.30 -7.04 0.01
C GLY A 69 8.41 -7.75 -0.76
N LEU A 70 8.08 -8.30 -1.91
CA LEU A 70 9.02 -9.00 -2.78
C LEU A 70 10.06 -8.06 -3.41
N GLN A 71 11.09 -8.65 -3.97
CA GLN A 71 12.05 -7.93 -4.81
C GLN A 71 11.35 -7.39 -6.06
N GLY A 72 11.66 -6.14 -6.42
CA GLY A 72 11.03 -5.48 -7.55
C GLY A 72 9.67 -4.83 -7.27
N ALA A 73 9.10 -5.03 -6.08
CA ALA A 73 7.85 -4.36 -5.69
C ALA A 73 7.97 -2.83 -5.54
N GLY A 74 9.19 -2.29 -5.52
CA GLY A 74 9.42 -0.85 -5.45
C GLY A 74 9.62 -0.29 -4.04
N LYS A 75 9.95 -1.10 -3.03
CA LYS A 75 10.13 -0.67 -1.64
C LYS A 75 11.12 0.49 -1.47
N THR A 76 12.30 0.38 -2.06
CA THR A 76 13.35 1.42 -1.95
C THR A 76 12.91 2.75 -2.55
N THR A 77 12.30 2.73 -3.73
CA THR A 77 11.73 3.93 -4.36
C THR A 77 10.61 4.51 -3.52
N LEU A 78 9.75 3.63 -2.98
CA LEU A 78 8.64 4.01 -2.12
C LEU A 78 9.12 4.65 -0.81
N ALA A 79 10.21 4.14 -0.22
CA ALA A 79 10.81 4.74 0.97
C ALA A 79 11.12 6.23 0.75
N GLY A 80 11.69 6.57 -0.40
CA GLY A 80 11.94 7.96 -0.78
C GLY A 80 10.67 8.78 -1.00
N LYS A 81 9.69 8.22 -1.68
CA LYS A 81 8.40 8.89 -1.94
C LYS A 81 7.63 9.15 -0.64
N LEU A 82 7.54 8.15 0.23
CA LEU A 82 6.91 8.28 1.54
C LEU A 82 7.65 9.27 2.42
N GLY A 83 9.00 9.22 2.42
CA GLY A 83 9.83 10.18 3.12
C GLY A 83 9.63 11.61 2.64
N TYR A 84 9.58 11.81 1.32
CA TYR A 84 9.28 13.10 0.72
C TYR A 84 7.90 13.61 1.11
N TRP A 85 6.87 12.76 1.00
CA TRP A 85 5.49 13.09 1.37
C TRP A 85 5.35 13.47 2.86
N LEU A 86 5.99 12.71 3.75
CA LEU A 86 6.03 13.02 5.18
C LEU A 86 6.72 14.34 5.47
N LYS A 87 7.86 14.59 4.83
CA LYS A 87 8.60 15.86 4.96
C LYS A 87 7.77 17.05 4.48
N ASP A 88 7.09 16.91 3.35
CA ASP A 88 6.20 17.94 2.81
C ASP A 88 4.99 18.19 3.71
N SER A 89 4.57 17.18 4.47
CA SER A 89 3.52 17.25 5.49
C SER A 89 4.01 17.78 6.87
N GLY A 90 5.27 18.19 6.97
CA GLY A 90 5.82 18.78 8.19
C GLY A 90 6.50 17.82 9.16
N HIS A 91 6.71 16.57 8.76
CA HIS A 91 7.44 15.56 9.54
C HIS A 91 8.96 15.61 9.31
N THR A 92 9.70 14.96 10.19
CA THR A 92 11.16 14.83 10.10
C THR A 92 11.55 13.35 9.94
N PRO A 93 11.39 12.77 8.73
CA PRO A 93 11.64 11.36 8.51
C PRO A 93 13.14 11.03 8.40
N LEU A 94 13.48 9.80 8.82
CA LEU A 94 14.77 9.14 8.61
C LEU A 94 14.53 7.86 7.82
N LEU A 95 15.22 7.68 6.69
CA LEU A 95 15.24 6.42 5.95
C LEU A 95 16.31 5.49 6.52
N VAL A 96 16.03 4.19 6.55
CA VAL A 96 16.93 3.17 7.12
C VAL A 96 17.23 2.10 6.08
N ALA A 97 18.52 1.91 5.77
CA ALA A 97 19.00 0.92 4.83
C ALA A 97 19.17 -0.44 5.49
N ALA A 98 18.10 -1.22 5.57
CA ALA A 98 18.10 -2.57 6.11
C ALA A 98 18.04 -3.68 5.01
N ASP A 99 18.02 -3.32 3.73
CA ASP A 99 18.24 -4.26 2.63
C ASP A 99 19.75 -4.42 2.40
N LEU A 100 20.34 -5.37 3.10
CA LEU A 100 21.80 -5.66 3.04
C LEU A 100 22.13 -6.82 2.07
N GLN A 101 21.12 -7.44 1.48
CA GLN A 101 21.30 -8.65 0.65
C GLN A 101 21.36 -8.33 -0.84
N ARG A 102 20.55 -7.38 -1.29
CA ARG A 102 20.50 -7.03 -2.70
C ARG A 102 21.69 -6.13 -3.08
N PRO A 103 22.42 -6.48 -4.17
CA PRO A 103 23.53 -5.66 -4.62
C PRO A 103 23.15 -4.19 -4.78
N ASN A 104 23.98 -3.31 -4.22
CA ASN A 104 23.82 -1.84 -4.27
C ASN A 104 22.51 -1.28 -3.69
N ALA A 105 21.74 -2.05 -2.92
CA ALA A 105 20.48 -1.59 -2.33
C ALA A 105 20.70 -0.41 -1.37
N VAL A 106 21.72 -0.46 -0.55
CA VAL A 106 22.08 0.62 0.37
C VAL A 106 22.42 1.90 -0.40
N THR A 107 23.26 1.80 -1.42
CA THR A 107 23.61 2.95 -2.29
C THR A 107 22.38 3.50 -3.00
N GLN A 108 21.49 2.63 -3.47
CA GLN A 108 20.24 3.06 -4.09
C GLN A 108 19.35 3.85 -3.13
N LEU A 109 19.21 3.40 -1.88
CA LEU A 109 18.44 4.14 -0.88
C LEU A 109 19.08 5.49 -0.54
N GLN A 110 20.41 5.58 -0.48
CA GLN A 110 21.12 6.84 -0.28
C GLN A 110 20.84 7.84 -1.41
N VAL A 111 20.88 7.40 -2.66
CA VAL A 111 20.56 8.23 -3.83
C VAL A 111 19.11 8.70 -3.78
N VAL A 112 18.20 7.81 -3.45
CA VAL A 112 16.75 8.13 -3.32
C VAL A 112 16.53 9.13 -2.19
N GLY A 113 17.16 8.93 -1.04
CA GLY A 113 17.10 9.86 0.09
C GLY A 113 17.64 11.24 -0.23
N GLU A 114 18.77 11.32 -0.94
CA GLU A 114 19.36 12.59 -1.40
C GLU A 114 18.38 13.34 -2.30
N ARG A 115 17.80 12.67 -3.29
CA ARG A 115 16.78 13.25 -4.18
C ARG A 115 15.54 13.74 -3.44
N ALA A 116 15.10 12.99 -2.42
CA ALA A 116 13.95 13.35 -1.58
C ALA A 116 14.30 14.45 -0.56
N GLY A 117 15.59 14.75 -0.37
CA GLY A 117 16.06 15.63 0.71
C GLY A 117 15.74 15.06 2.10
N VAL A 118 15.82 13.75 2.27
CA VAL A 118 15.56 13.00 3.50
C VAL A 118 16.83 12.26 3.91
N PRO A 119 17.28 12.39 5.16
CA PRO A 119 18.48 11.71 5.64
C PRO A 119 18.31 10.20 5.65
N VAL A 120 19.42 9.49 5.41
CA VAL A 120 19.48 8.02 5.37
C VAL A 120 20.46 7.51 6.42
N TYR A 121 20.01 6.58 7.25
CA TYR A 121 20.87 5.81 8.15
C TYR A 121 21.34 4.54 7.44
N ALA A 122 22.61 4.50 7.09
CA ALA A 122 23.23 3.43 6.31
C ALA A 122 24.62 3.10 6.90
N PRO A 123 24.69 2.46 8.08
CA PRO A 123 25.96 2.15 8.74
C PRO A 123 26.69 0.99 8.08
N GLU A 124 25.98 0.11 7.38
CA GLU A 124 26.50 -1.06 6.67
C GLU A 124 26.48 -0.82 5.16
N LYS A 125 27.52 -1.24 4.48
CA LYS A 125 27.60 -1.08 3.01
C LYS A 125 26.69 -2.04 2.24
N GLY A 126 26.31 -3.15 2.86
CA GLY A 126 25.59 -4.22 2.19
C GLY A 126 26.43 -4.89 1.08
N VAL A 127 25.80 -5.70 0.24
CA VAL A 127 26.44 -6.29 -0.92
C VAL A 127 26.70 -5.22 -1.98
N GLN A 128 27.94 -5.15 -2.48
CA GLN A 128 28.33 -4.25 -3.57
C GLN A 128 28.64 -5.06 -4.82
N SER A 129 28.31 -4.52 -6.01
CA SER A 129 28.72 -5.10 -7.28
C SER A 129 29.55 -4.07 -8.05
N ASP A 130 30.75 -4.42 -8.41
CA ASP A 130 31.70 -3.60 -9.18
C ASP A 130 31.50 -3.75 -10.70
N GLY A 131 30.25 -3.82 -11.18
CA GLY A 131 29.94 -3.88 -12.61
C GLY A 131 30.24 -5.23 -13.28
N GLY A 132 30.68 -6.24 -12.53
CA GLY A 132 30.73 -7.65 -12.93
C GLY A 132 29.48 -8.39 -12.45
N GLU A 133 29.15 -9.52 -13.05
CA GLU A 133 28.06 -10.37 -12.59
C GLU A 133 28.21 -10.59 -11.08
N ALA A 134 27.30 -10.01 -10.29
CA ALA A 134 27.25 -10.25 -8.88
C ALA A 134 26.88 -11.71 -8.68
N VAL A 135 27.88 -12.55 -8.42
CA VAL A 135 27.65 -13.91 -7.92
C VAL A 135 27.15 -13.74 -6.49
N ALA A 136 25.88 -13.41 -6.37
CA ALA A 136 25.18 -13.45 -5.10
C ALA A 136 25.10 -14.93 -4.70
N SER A 137 26.03 -15.37 -3.88
CA SER A 137 25.86 -16.65 -3.18
C SER A 137 24.61 -16.50 -2.30
N PRO A 138 23.60 -17.37 -2.45
CA PRO A 138 22.42 -17.32 -1.61
C PRO A 138 22.84 -17.37 -0.13
N GLY A 139 22.44 -16.36 0.64
CA GLY A 139 22.67 -16.34 2.09
C GLY A 139 23.84 -15.47 2.58
N LEU A 140 24.58 -14.77 1.73
CA LEU A 140 25.61 -13.83 2.20
C LEU A 140 24.96 -12.46 2.56
N THR A 141 24.67 -12.26 3.85
CA THR A 141 24.41 -10.93 4.41
C THR A 141 25.73 -10.30 4.83
N THR A 142 26.01 -9.10 4.31
CA THR A 142 27.17 -8.30 4.78
C THR A 142 26.72 -7.34 5.86
N GLY A 143 26.21 -7.84 6.97
CA GLY A 143 25.75 -7.07 8.10
C GLY A 143 24.51 -7.64 8.78
N ASP A 144 24.06 -6.98 9.84
CA ASP A 144 22.88 -7.35 10.61
C ASP A 144 21.74 -6.34 10.44
N PRO A 145 20.72 -6.66 9.61
CA PRO A 145 19.61 -5.74 9.35
C PRO A 145 18.76 -5.47 10.60
N VAL A 146 18.70 -6.38 11.55
CA VAL A 146 17.98 -6.20 12.82
C VAL A 146 18.68 -5.16 13.68
N LYS A 147 20.01 -5.27 13.78
CA LYS A 147 20.83 -4.29 14.49
C LYS A 147 20.71 -2.90 13.84
N VAL A 148 20.81 -2.82 12.50
CA VAL A 148 20.65 -1.56 11.76
C VAL A 148 19.32 -0.90 12.07
N ALA A 149 18.22 -1.66 12.02
CA ALA A 149 16.88 -1.14 12.31
C ALA A 149 16.76 -0.63 13.76
N ARG A 150 17.25 -1.37 14.72
CA ARG A 150 17.22 -1.02 16.15
C ARG A 150 18.04 0.23 16.45
N ASP A 151 19.26 0.29 15.93
CA ASP A 151 20.16 1.43 16.12
C ASP A 151 19.60 2.69 15.43
N ALA A 152 18.92 2.54 14.30
CA ALA A 152 18.24 3.64 13.62
C ALA A 152 17.10 4.26 14.45
N VAL A 153 16.30 3.43 15.12
CA VAL A 153 15.24 3.91 16.02
C VAL A 153 15.84 4.65 17.21
N ALA A 154 16.94 4.13 17.79
CA ALA A 154 17.66 4.81 18.88
C ALA A 154 18.23 6.16 18.43
N LEU A 155 18.84 6.22 17.23
CA LEU A 155 19.34 7.45 16.63
C LEU A 155 18.21 8.46 16.39
N ALA A 156 17.07 8.01 15.89
CA ALA A 156 15.92 8.87 15.65
C ALA A 156 15.43 9.54 16.93
N LYS A 157 15.38 8.80 18.04
CA LYS A 157 15.04 9.36 19.36
C LYS A 157 16.08 10.42 19.80
N GLN A 158 17.36 10.13 19.63
CA GLN A 158 18.44 11.02 20.02
C GLN A 158 18.49 12.29 19.15
N LYS A 159 18.26 12.16 17.85
CA LYS A 159 18.33 13.26 16.88
C LYS A 159 16.99 13.96 16.65
N LEU A 160 15.94 13.51 17.33
CA LEU A 160 14.58 14.06 17.22
C LEU A 160 13.95 13.93 15.82
N TYR A 161 14.26 12.84 15.10
CA TYR A 161 13.45 12.44 13.94
C TYR A 161 12.12 11.89 14.45
N ASP A 162 11.02 12.37 13.91
CA ASP A 162 9.68 11.95 14.36
C ASP A 162 9.16 10.70 13.66
N THR A 163 9.79 10.31 12.55
CA THR A 163 9.41 9.14 11.77
C THR A 163 10.64 8.39 11.27
N VAL A 164 10.57 7.07 11.30
CA VAL A 164 11.60 6.16 10.78
C VAL A 164 10.96 5.26 9.73
N ILE A 165 11.55 5.19 8.53
CA ILE A 165 11.10 4.33 7.43
C ILE A 165 12.18 3.29 7.17
N ILE A 166 11.88 2.02 7.42
CA ILE A 166 12.83 0.91 7.29
C ILE A 166 12.60 0.22 5.95
N ASP A 167 13.58 0.36 5.04
CA ASP A 167 13.63 -0.36 3.77
C ASP A 167 14.26 -1.75 3.99
N THR A 168 13.45 -2.80 3.88
CA THR A 168 13.87 -4.17 4.15
C THR A 168 14.20 -4.93 2.87
N ALA A 169 14.92 -6.03 3.02
CA ALA A 169 15.21 -6.93 1.91
C ALA A 169 13.94 -7.50 1.29
N GLY A 170 14.01 -7.77 -0.01
CA GLY A 170 13.04 -8.55 -0.74
C GLY A 170 13.74 -9.65 -1.53
N ARG A 171 13.05 -10.78 -1.73
CA ARG A 171 13.48 -11.87 -2.58
C ARG A 171 12.51 -12.07 -3.74
N LEU A 172 12.89 -12.85 -4.74
CA LEU A 172 12.04 -13.11 -5.91
C LEU A 172 10.78 -13.90 -5.56
N GLY A 173 10.79 -14.61 -4.45
CA GLY A 173 9.63 -15.35 -3.94
C GLY A 173 9.55 -15.29 -2.43
N VAL A 174 8.43 -15.75 -1.90
CA VAL A 174 8.24 -15.90 -0.45
C VAL A 174 8.95 -17.17 0.00
N ASP A 175 9.93 -17.02 0.89
CA ASP A 175 10.61 -18.13 1.56
C ASP A 175 10.72 -17.89 3.07
N GLU A 176 11.07 -18.94 3.81
CA GLU A 176 11.13 -18.88 5.27
C GLU A 176 12.22 -17.93 5.78
N GLU A 177 13.31 -17.78 5.06
CA GLU A 177 14.41 -16.88 5.46
C GLU A 177 13.98 -15.42 5.34
N LEU A 178 13.27 -15.05 4.24
CA LEU A 178 12.70 -13.73 4.06
C LEU A 178 11.71 -13.40 5.19
N MET A 179 10.78 -14.32 5.46
CA MET A 179 9.79 -14.15 6.52
C MET A 179 10.43 -14.08 7.90
N LYS A 180 11.43 -14.90 8.17
CA LYS A 180 12.17 -14.87 9.43
C LYS A 180 12.85 -13.51 9.64
N GLN A 181 13.58 -13.02 8.63
CA GLN A 181 14.24 -11.72 8.73
C GLN A 181 13.24 -10.58 8.95
N ALA A 182 12.12 -10.59 8.23
CA ALA A 182 11.07 -9.59 8.41
C ALA A 182 10.46 -9.64 9.81
N ARG A 183 10.20 -10.82 10.36
CA ARG A 183 9.72 -10.99 11.75
C ARG A 183 10.77 -10.52 12.76
N ASP A 184 12.03 -10.85 12.57
CA ASP A 184 13.11 -10.46 13.48
C ASP A 184 13.26 -8.92 13.55
N ILE A 185 13.16 -8.23 12.41
CA ILE A 185 13.14 -6.77 12.37
C ILE A 185 11.91 -6.22 13.08
N ARG A 186 10.71 -6.72 12.72
CA ARG A 186 9.44 -6.31 13.35
C ARG A 186 9.51 -6.43 14.87
N ASP A 187 9.94 -7.58 15.36
CA ASP A 187 9.98 -7.86 16.81
C ASP A 187 11.03 -6.99 17.55
N ALA A 188 12.11 -6.62 16.85
CA ALA A 188 13.14 -5.74 17.41
C ALA A 188 12.73 -4.28 17.53
N VAL A 189 11.94 -3.75 16.58
CA VAL A 189 11.60 -2.32 16.54
C VAL A 189 10.14 -2.02 16.87
N GLN A 190 9.26 -3.03 16.92
CA GLN A 190 7.84 -2.89 17.24
C GLN A 190 7.19 -1.76 16.40
N PRO A 191 7.12 -1.90 15.06
CA PRO A 191 6.68 -0.82 14.19
C PRO A 191 5.22 -0.43 14.45
N ASN A 192 4.91 0.85 14.28
CA ASN A 192 3.54 1.37 14.32
C ASN A 192 2.76 0.98 13.07
N GLU A 193 3.48 0.87 11.94
CA GLU A 193 2.94 0.42 10.65
C GLU A 193 3.91 -0.55 9.99
N ILE A 194 3.36 -1.62 9.45
CA ILE A 194 4.04 -2.50 8.48
C ILE A 194 3.29 -2.35 7.18
N LEU A 195 3.92 -1.72 6.20
CA LEU A 195 3.32 -1.46 4.89
C LEU A 195 3.78 -2.53 3.90
N PHE A 196 2.84 -3.33 3.46
CA PHE A 196 3.06 -4.29 2.39
C PHE A 196 3.03 -3.59 1.04
N VAL A 197 4.19 -3.55 0.39
CA VAL A 197 4.36 -2.91 -0.92
C VAL A 197 4.17 -3.96 -2.00
N ILE A 198 3.20 -3.73 -2.87
CA ILE A 198 2.88 -4.65 -3.95
C ILE A 198 2.79 -3.92 -5.29
N ASP A 199 3.32 -4.57 -6.32
CA ASP A 199 3.23 -4.11 -7.70
C ASP A 199 1.81 -4.32 -8.23
N ALA A 200 1.13 -3.25 -8.59
CA ALA A 200 -0.24 -3.31 -9.10
C ALA A 200 -0.37 -4.09 -10.41
N MET A 201 0.73 -4.27 -11.14
CA MET A 201 0.72 -4.98 -12.43
C MET A 201 0.68 -6.51 -12.31
N ILE A 202 0.95 -7.09 -11.14
CA ILE A 202 0.99 -8.56 -11.00
C ILE A 202 -0.39 -9.22 -10.86
N GLY A 203 -1.46 -8.45 -10.90
CA GLY A 203 -2.84 -8.95 -10.96
C GLY A 203 -3.17 -9.93 -9.81
N GLN A 204 -3.81 -11.04 -10.15
CA GLN A 204 -4.25 -12.03 -9.17
C GLN A 204 -3.11 -12.78 -8.46
N ASP A 205 -1.89 -12.80 -9.01
CA ASP A 205 -0.72 -13.42 -8.36
C ASP A 205 -0.35 -12.67 -7.05
N ALA A 206 -0.78 -11.42 -6.94
CA ALA A 206 -0.69 -10.63 -5.73
C ALA A 206 -1.34 -11.30 -4.51
N VAL A 207 -2.39 -12.08 -4.70
CA VAL A 207 -3.19 -12.71 -3.63
C VAL A 207 -2.36 -13.66 -2.79
N GLN A 208 -1.61 -14.56 -3.43
CA GLN A 208 -0.81 -15.55 -2.71
C GLN A 208 0.33 -14.89 -1.92
N THR A 209 0.97 -13.91 -2.54
CA THR A 209 2.02 -13.12 -1.89
C THR A 209 1.47 -12.34 -0.71
N ALA A 210 0.32 -11.69 -0.87
CA ALA A 210 -0.32 -10.93 0.20
C ALA A 210 -0.70 -11.82 1.39
N LYS A 211 -1.28 -12.99 1.15
CA LYS A 211 -1.59 -13.98 2.20
C LYS A 211 -0.35 -14.40 2.97
N ALA A 212 0.73 -14.73 2.28
CA ALA A 212 1.96 -15.16 2.92
C ALA A 212 2.59 -14.07 3.78
N PHE A 213 2.57 -12.81 3.33
CA PHE A 213 3.06 -11.69 4.14
C PHE A 213 2.12 -11.34 5.30
N ASP A 214 0.81 -11.49 5.13
CA ASP A 214 -0.16 -11.29 6.22
C ASP A 214 0.04 -12.32 7.33
N GLU A 215 0.14 -13.59 6.97
CA GLU A 215 0.43 -14.68 7.91
C GLU A 215 1.83 -14.56 8.53
N GLY A 216 2.83 -14.12 7.74
CA GLY A 216 4.23 -14.05 8.16
C GLY A 216 4.55 -12.87 9.06
N VAL A 217 4.07 -11.68 8.75
CA VAL A 217 4.42 -10.45 9.46
C VAL A 217 3.25 -9.64 9.98
N ASP A 218 2.02 -10.00 9.64
CA ASP A 218 0.79 -9.29 10.03
C ASP A 218 0.88 -7.81 9.69
N PHE A 219 1.01 -7.49 8.40
CA PHE A 219 1.12 -6.10 7.96
C PHE A 219 -0.17 -5.31 8.26
N THR A 220 -0.04 -4.01 8.42
CA THR A 220 -1.13 -3.12 8.87
C THR A 220 -1.83 -2.38 7.74
N GLY A 221 -1.15 -2.25 6.61
CA GLY A 221 -1.67 -1.56 5.44
C GLY A 221 -0.92 -1.95 4.17
N VAL A 222 -1.51 -1.61 3.04
CA VAL A 222 -1.00 -1.92 1.70
C VAL A 222 -0.62 -0.63 0.99
N VAL A 223 0.47 -0.67 0.24
CA VAL A 223 0.85 0.38 -0.71
C VAL A 223 0.94 -0.23 -2.10
N LEU A 224 0.19 0.31 -3.04
CA LEU A 224 0.25 -0.08 -4.44
C LEU A 224 1.37 0.70 -5.14
N SER A 225 2.32 0.00 -5.71
CA SER A 225 3.31 0.59 -6.62
C SER A 225 2.90 0.39 -8.07
N LYS A 226 3.42 1.22 -8.96
CA LYS A 226 3.23 1.14 -10.41
C LYS A 226 1.75 1.15 -10.85
N LEU A 227 0.92 1.90 -10.16
CA LEU A 227 -0.52 1.98 -10.46
C LEU A 227 -0.80 2.63 -11.82
N ASP A 228 0.15 3.40 -12.34
CA ASP A 228 0.13 3.95 -13.71
C ASP A 228 0.11 2.86 -14.79
N GLY A 229 0.67 1.68 -14.52
CA GLY A 229 0.65 0.52 -15.40
C GLY A 229 -0.60 -0.37 -15.25
N ASP A 230 -1.34 -0.26 -14.14
CA ASP A 230 -2.56 -1.03 -13.91
C ASP A 230 -3.79 -0.34 -14.51
N ALA A 231 -4.25 -0.86 -15.64
CA ALA A 231 -5.38 -0.26 -16.35
C ALA A 231 -6.68 -0.25 -15.53
N ARG A 232 -6.93 -1.21 -14.63
CA ARG A 232 -8.25 -1.43 -14.01
C ARG A 232 -8.27 -1.67 -12.49
N GLY A 233 -7.14 -1.79 -11.82
CA GLY A 233 -7.07 -1.93 -10.36
C GLY A 233 -7.47 -3.30 -9.80
N GLY A 234 -7.33 -4.37 -10.59
CA GLY A 234 -7.69 -5.72 -10.16
C GLY A 234 -6.85 -6.26 -9.01
N ALA A 235 -5.56 -5.94 -8.98
CA ALA A 235 -4.67 -6.29 -7.88
C ALA A 235 -5.12 -5.63 -6.57
N ALA A 236 -5.49 -4.35 -6.61
CA ALA A 236 -6.00 -3.62 -5.45
C ALA A 236 -7.20 -4.31 -4.82
N LEU A 237 -8.20 -4.64 -5.63
CA LEU A 237 -9.42 -5.31 -5.18
C LEU A 237 -9.11 -6.69 -4.60
N SER A 238 -8.27 -7.47 -5.27
CA SER A 238 -7.91 -8.83 -4.84
C SER A 238 -7.18 -8.82 -3.51
N VAL A 239 -6.18 -7.96 -3.34
CA VAL A 239 -5.39 -7.87 -2.10
C VAL A 239 -6.24 -7.37 -0.94
N ALA A 240 -7.01 -6.31 -1.13
CA ALA A 240 -7.88 -5.76 -0.08
C ALA A 240 -8.95 -6.78 0.36
N SER A 241 -9.56 -7.49 -0.59
CA SER A 241 -10.60 -8.48 -0.29
C SER A 241 -10.06 -9.69 0.48
N VAL A 242 -8.85 -10.16 0.14
CA VAL A 242 -8.27 -11.37 0.73
C VAL A 242 -7.67 -11.11 2.10
N THR A 243 -7.02 -9.97 2.30
CA THR A 243 -6.33 -9.64 3.55
C THR A 243 -7.20 -8.86 4.53
N GLY A 244 -8.23 -8.18 4.06
CA GLY A 244 -9.02 -7.26 4.88
C GLY A 244 -8.21 -6.06 5.38
N LYS A 245 -7.01 -5.82 4.85
CA LYS A 245 -6.15 -4.69 5.21
C LYS A 245 -6.39 -3.50 4.29
N PRO A 246 -6.36 -2.27 4.80
CA PRO A 246 -6.59 -1.08 3.99
C PRO A 246 -5.43 -0.80 3.04
N ILE A 247 -5.77 -0.29 1.86
CA ILE A 247 -4.79 0.34 0.97
C ILE A 247 -4.66 1.78 1.41
N LEU A 248 -3.45 2.18 1.80
CA LEU A 248 -3.20 3.51 2.37
C LEU A 248 -2.65 4.49 1.35
N PHE A 249 -1.79 4.03 0.45
CA PHE A 249 -1.13 4.86 -0.56
C PHE A 249 -1.03 4.14 -1.90
N ALA A 250 -0.85 4.94 -2.94
CA ALA A 250 -0.54 4.47 -4.28
C ALA A 250 0.58 5.31 -4.90
N SER A 251 1.48 4.63 -5.61
CA SER A 251 2.47 5.27 -6.48
C SER A 251 1.98 5.25 -7.91
N THR A 252 1.85 6.43 -8.51
CA THR A 252 1.20 6.68 -9.80
C THR A 252 2.16 7.05 -10.92
N GLY A 253 3.46 6.86 -10.70
CA GLY A 253 4.52 7.16 -11.67
C GLY A 253 5.90 7.00 -11.03
N GLU A 254 6.95 7.44 -11.73
CA GLU A 254 8.34 7.29 -11.29
C GLU A 254 8.86 8.46 -10.43
N GLY A 255 8.25 9.64 -10.54
CA GLY A 255 8.66 10.84 -9.83
C GLY A 255 8.39 10.76 -8.32
N LEU A 256 9.17 11.51 -7.53
CA LEU A 256 8.98 11.59 -6.07
C LEU A 256 7.58 12.08 -5.66
N LYS A 257 6.98 12.93 -6.49
CA LYS A 257 5.64 13.49 -6.27
C LYS A 257 4.52 12.58 -6.78
N ASP A 258 4.85 11.52 -7.53
CA ASP A 258 3.89 10.56 -8.05
C ASP A 258 3.53 9.52 -6.97
N PHE A 259 3.04 10.05 -5.85
CA PHE A 259 2.68 9.30 -4.66
C PHE A 259 1.55 10.05 -3.96
N GLU A 260 0.48 9.33 -3.66
CA GLU A 260 -0.71 9.93 -3.06
C GLU A 260 -1.38 8.98 -2.04
N VAL A 261 -2.18 9.56 -1.17
CA VAL A 261 -3.12 8.83 -0.34
C VAL A 261 -4.09 8.09 -1.26
N PHE A 262 -4.34 6.81 -0.97
CA PHE A 262 -5.26 6.02 -1.75
C PHE A 262 -6.72 6.43 -1.48
N HIS A 263 -7.49 6.62 -2.55
CA HIS A 263 -8.89 6.98 -2.50
C HIS A 263 -9.76 5.82 -3.01
N PRO A 264 -10.40 5.04 -2.12
CA PRO A 264 -11.21 3.88 -2.51
C PRO A 264 -12.31 4.19 -3.52
N ASP A 265 -12.98 5.33 -3.36
CA ASP A 265 -14.05 5.80 -4.25
C ASP A 265 -13.57 6.08 -5.68
N ARG A 266 -12.40 6.70 -5.82
CA ARG A 266 -11.78 6.96 -7.13
C ARG A 266 -11.36 5.66 -7.81
N MET A 267 -10.80 4.72 -7.06
CA MET A 267 -10.43 3.41 -7.60
C MET A 267 -11.65 2.60 -7.99
N ALA A 268 -12.71 2.60 -7.19
CA ALA A 268 -13.98 1.96 -7.53
C ALA A 268 -14.54 2.50 -8.86
N SER A 269 -14.56 3.82 -9.04
CA SER A 269 -14.98 4.46 -10.29
C SER A 269 -14.09 4.07 -11.48
N ARG A 270 -12.78 3.94 -11.27
CA ARG A 270 -11.84 3.49 -12.30
C ARG A 270 -12.07 2.03 -12.70
N ILE A 271 -12.31 1.14 -11.74
CA ILE A 271 -12.63 -0.29 -12.00
C ILE A 271 -13.91 -0.41 -12.84
N LEU A 272 -14.90 0.41 -12.54
CA LEU A 272 -16.19 0.41 -13.25
C LEU A 272 -16.14 1.13 -14.61
N ASP A 273 -15.08 1.91 -14.87
CA ASP A 273 -14.97 2.77 -16.06
C ASP A 273 -16.21 3.71 -16.23
N MET A 274 -16.68 4.25 -15.10
CA MET A 274 -18.00 4.89 -15.02
C MET A 274 -18.00 6.29 -14.41
N GLY A 275 -16.88 7.01 -14.46
CA GLY A 275 -16.77 8.33 -13.82
C GLY A 275 -17.92 9.30 -14.14
N ASP A 276 -18.39 9.32 -15.37
CA ASP A 276 -19.49 10.20 -15.80
C ASP A 276 -20.87 9.69 -15.38
N ILE A 277 -21.07 8.37 -15.31
CA ILE A 277 -22.36 7.76 -14.95
C ILE A 277 -22.65 7.94 -13.46
N LEU A 278 -21.65 7.79 -12.59
CA LEU A 278 -21.82 8.01 -11.15
C LEU A 278 -22.17 9.44 -10.83
N THR A 279 -21.58 10.42 -11.51
CA THR A 279 -21.93 11.84 -11.38
C THR A 279 -23.38 12.11 -11.78
N LEU A 280 -23.85 11.50 -12.86
CA LEU A 280 -25.23 11.58 -13.29
C LEU A 280 -26.22 10.96 -12.30
N ILE A 281 -25.86 9.82 -11.70
CA ILE A 281 -26.66 9.14 -10.67
C ILE A 281 -26.77 10.01 -9.42
N GLU A 282 -25.66 10.59 -8.96
CA GLU A 282 -25.64 11.49 -7.79
C GLU A 282 -26.45 12.77 -8.02
N GLN A 283 -26.36 13.34 -9.24
CA GLN A 283 -27.15 14.53 -9.61
C GLN A 283 -28.64 14.22 -9.65
N ALA A 284 -29.01 13.08 -10.26
CA ALA A 284 -30.41 12.66 -10.29
C ALA A 284 -30.97 12.45 -8.87
N GLN A 285 -30.20 11.82 -8.00
CA GLN A 285 -30.59 11.61 -6.61
C GLN A 285 -30.84 12.93 -5.85
N LYS A 286 -29.93 13.90 -5.99
CA LYS A 286 -30.06 15.21 -5.36
C LYS A 286 -31.29 15.98 -5.85
N GLN A 287 -31.59 15.91 -7.14
CA GLN A 287 -32.77 16.57 -7.69
C GLN A 287 -34.08 15.99 -7.14
N PHE A 288 -34.18 14.66 -7.01
CA PHE A 288 -35.37 14.00 -6.46
C PHE A 288 -35.54 14.28 -4.97
N ASP A 289 -34.45 14.28 -4.19
CA ASP A 289 -34.49 14.62 -2.76
C ASP A 289 -34.90 16.06 -2.53
N GLU A 290 -34.61 17.00 -3.47
CA GLU A 290 -35.07 18.39 -3.39
C GLU A 290 -36.55 18.55 -3.80
N GLU A 291 -37.04 17.76 -4.75
CA GLU A 291 -38.47 17.78 -5.14
C GLU A 291 -39.35 17.16 -4.06
N ASP A 292 -38.94 16.05 -3.41
CA ASP A 292 -39.66 15.44 -2.29
C ASP A 292 -39.75 16.40 -1.09
N ARG A 293 -38.70 17.16 -0.80
CA ARG A 293 -38.70 18.15 0.26
C ARG A 293 -39.64 19.34 -0.06
N LYS A 294 -39.85 19.68 -1.32
CA LYS A 294 -40.78 20.75 -1.75
C LYS A 294 -42.24 20.30 -1.82
N SER A 295 -42.48 18.98 -1.92
CA SER A 295 -43.84 18.42 -1.96
C SER A 295 -44.46 18.17 -0.58
N VAL A 296 -43.72 18.36 0.51
CA VAL A 296 -44.13 18.14 1.91
C VAL A 296 -44.43 19.48 2.65
N VAL A 297 -44.47 20.61 1.94
CA VAL A 297 -44.80 21.93 2.52
C VAL A 297 -46.21 22.37 2.15
#